data_d38af26808e30c68131e01874a137f3b
#
_entry.id   d38af26808e30c68131e01874a137f3b
#
_cell.length_a   1.000
_cell.length_b   1.000
_cell.length_c   1.000
_cell.angle_alpha   90.00
_cell.angle_beta   90.00
_cell.angle_gamma   90.00
#
_symmetry.space_group_name_H-M   'P 1'
#
loop_
_entity.id
_entity.type
_entity.pdbx_description
1 polymer ?
#
loop_
_entity_poly.entity_id
_entity_poly.type
_entity_poly.pdbx_seq_one_letter_code
_entity_poly.pdbx_strand_id
1 'polypeptide(L)'
;MSTRDWVKTTFGEICTITRGASPRPIMDWVSSAGTHWVKISDATGEPGRFISQTKEFIKNEGRSKSVVVHPGDLVVSNSATPGLPKFLRIEACVHDGWLLLRNFKGALPEFLYYVVLNDRKTLVGKGSGSVFTNLKTDILKNHEIALPGIPEQKRISDTLGQIDDLIALNVSISKTLEDLAQTIFKSWFVDFDPVKVKMSGEKLAGMEAAIAALFPNSMEESEIGLIPSGWNVKPAADLFEVGIGRTPPRKEPQWFCNGTEGIPWVSIRDMGTFETYSHGTNEGLTQAAVDKFKVPVVPENTVLMSFKLTVGKLCISDTDLVTNEAIAHFKISQNSPLNTFYTYLSLSNLDMGSLDSTSSIGTATNSGVIKQIRFLVPPQELLGNFHNKVSPFFSQLKILRKQTTNLVLLRDALLPRLISGELQIPNEMLAS
;
A
#
# COMPACT_ATOMS: atom_id res chain seq x y z
N MET A 1 6.63 26.64 -29.89
CA MET A 1 8.08 26.85 -29.90
C MET A 1 8.74 25.49 -29.94
N SER A 2 9.72 25.34 -30.83
CA SER A 2 10.31 24.07 -31.29
C SER A 2 10.88 23.21 -30.14
N THR A 3 10.70 21.89 -30.22
CA THR A 3 11.49 20.83 -29.54
C THR A 3 12.94 20.96 -29.97
N ARG A 4 13.64 21.93 -29.42
CA ARG A 4 14.92 22.45 -29.87
C ARG A 4 16.02 21.61 -29.31
N ASP A 5 16.90 21.22 -30.15
CA ASP A 5 18.24 20.75 -29.88
C ASP A 5 18.34 19.48 -28.98
N TRP A 6 17.25 18.73 -28.82
CA TRP A 6 17.31 17.41 -28.20
C TRP A 6 17.88 16.41 -29.21
N VAL A 7 18.95 15.75 -28.82
CA VAL A 7 19.64 14.79 -29.66
C VAL A 7 18.87 13.47 -29.64
N LYS A 8 18.53 12.97 -30.84
CA LYS A 8 18.02 11.59 -30.95
C LYS A 8 19.17 10.63 -30.75
N THR A 9 18.99 9.69 -29.84
CA THR A 9 19.99 8.69 -29.48
C THR A 9 19.30 7.43 -28.96
N THR A 10 20.06 6.38 -28.64
CA THR A 10 19.56 5.16 -28.04
C THR A 10 20.18 4.93 -26.66
N PHE A 11 19.54 4.13 -25.81
CA PHE A 11 20.14 3.77 -24.51
C PHE A 11 21.52 3.11 -24.68
N GLY A 12 21.70 2.30 -25.72
CA GLY A 12 22.97 1.61 -25.98
C GLY A 12 24.13 2.53 -26.34
N GLU A 13 23.85 3.73 -26.89
CA GLU A 13 24.88 4.74 -27.21
C GLU A 13 25.30 5.54 -25.98
N ILE A 14 24.38 5.77 -25.04
CA ILE A 14 24.59 6.66 -23.88
C ILE A 14 24.88 5.93 -22.56
N CYS A 15 24.67 4.61 -22.48
CA CYS A 15 25.05 3.85 -21.31
C CYS A 15 25.37 2.39 -21.65
N THR A 16 26.06 1.73 -20.72
CA THR A 16 26.29 0.29 -20.77
C THR A 16 25.13 -0.41 -20.07
N ILE A 17 24.50 -1.37 -20.75
CA ILE A 17 23.42 -2.18 -20.21
C ILE A 17 23.90 -3.62 -20.06
N THR A 18 23.91 -4.12 -18.84
CA THR A 18 24.26 -5.51 -18.50
C THR A 18 23.11 -6.19 -17.81
N ARG A 19 23.09 -7.52 -17.82
CA ARG A 19 22.07 -8.31 -17.13
C ARG A 19 22.62 -8.80 -15.80
N GLY A 20 21.78 -8.85 -14.78
CA GLY A 20 22.07 -9.52 -13.51
C GLY A 20 22.34 -11.02 -13.70
N ALA A 21 22.84 -11.67 -12.68
CA ALA A 21 23.15 -13.10 -12.70
C ALA A 21 22.79 -13.77 -11.37
N SER A 22 22.25 -14.99 -11.45
CA SER A 22 21.89 -15.79 -10.29
C SER A 22 22.92 -16.91 -10.08
N PRO A 23 23.46 -17.09 -8.87
CA PRO A 23 24.18 -18.31 -8.53
C PRO A 23 23.30 -19.53 -8.74
N ARG A 24 23.83 -20.62 -9.28
CA ARG A 24 23.06 -21.84 -9.58
C ARG A 24 23.63 -23.04 -8.85
N PRO A 25 22.79 -23.93 -8.27
CA PRO A 25 21.35 -23.76 -8.03
C PRO A 25 21.10 -22.68 -6.94
N ILE A 26 20.10 -21.82 -7.12
CA ILE A 26 19.90 -20.68 -6.21
C ILE A 26 19.59 -21.09 -4.76
N MET A 27 18.92 -22.22 -4.57
CA MET A 27 18.55 -22.72 -3.24
C MET A 27 19.76 -23.01 -2.34
N ASP A 28 20.92 -23.34 -2.91
CA ASP A 28 22.15 -23.58 -2.16
C ASP A 28 22.79 -22.28 -1.65
N TRP A 29 22.39 -21.15 -2.22
CA TRP A 29 22.98 -19.84 -1.99
C TRP A 29 22.09 -18.91 -1.19
N VAL A 30 20.75 -19.09 -1.18
CA VAL A 30 19.84 -18.30 -0.35
C VAL A 30 20.15 -18.50 1.12
N SER A 31 20.15 -17.41 1.89
CA SER A 31 20.49 -17.38 3.31
C SER A 31 19.65 -16.33 4.03
N SER A 32 19.57 -16.45 5.36
CA SER A 32 18.98 -15.43 6.24
C SER A 32 19.92 -14.25 6.54
N ALA A 33 21.21 -14.38 6.17
CA ALA A 33 22.24 -13.36 6.35
C ALA A 33 23.28 -13.45 5.25
N GLY A 34 24.03 -12.35 5.03
CA GLY A 34 25.09 -12.28 4.01
C GLY A 34 24.92 -11.05 3.13
N THR A 35 25.12 -11.21 1.81
CA THR A 35 24.93 -10.14 0.84
C THR A 35 23.45 -10.03 0.47
N HIS A 36 22.90 -8.82 0.50
CA HIS A 36 21.52 -8.54 0.07
C HIS A 36 21.23 -9.12 -1.31
N TRP A 37 20.08 -9.78 -1.48
CA TRP A 37 19.61 -10.36 -2.73
C TRP A 37 18.36 -9.70 -3.23
N VAL A 38 18.48 -8.82 -4.24
CA VAL A 38 17.38 -8.00 -4.74
C VAL A 38 16.48 -8.82 -5.65
N LYS A 39 15.24 -9.02 -5.22
CA LYS A 39 14.14 -9.59 -6.01
C LYS A 39 13.24 -8.50 -6.58
N ILE A 40 12.46 -8.84 -7.62
CA ILE A 40 11.45 -7.92 -8.17
C ILE A 40 10.39 -7.57 -7.12
N SER A 41 10.07 -8.52 -6.22
CA SER A 41 9.14 -8.29 -5.10
C SER A 41 9.61 -7.21 -4.12
N ASP A 42 10.93 -7.04 -3.92
CA ASP A 42 11.45 -5.97 -3.07
C ASP A 42 11.20 -4.61 -3.71
N ALA A 43 11.43 -4.52 -5.03
CA ALA A 43 11.16 -3.29 -5.78
C ALA A 43 9.67 -2.91 -5.85
N THR A 44 8.77 -3.89 -5.94
CA THR A 44 7.32 -3.64 -5.96
C THR A 44 6.74 -3.43 -4.56
N GLY A 45 7.40 -3.95 -3.54
CA GLY A 45 7.00 -3.79 -2.14
C GLY A 45 7.49 -2.49 -1.50
N GLU A 46 8.49 -1.80 -2.08
CA GLU A 46 9.00 -0.53 -1.60
C GLU A 46 8.50 0.61 -2.52
N PRO A 47 7.71 1.56 -1.98
CA PRO A 47 7.23 2.69 -2.76
C PRO A 47 8.38 3.63 -3.19
N GLY A 48 8.13 4.43 -4.24
CA GLY A 48 9.09 5.42 -4.72
C GLY A 48 10.22 4.84 -5.57
N ARG A 49 11.30 5.61 -5.69
CA ARG A 49 12.39 5.39 -6.68
C ARG A 49 13.47 4.42 -6.21
N PHE A 50 13.50 4.06 -4.93
CA PHE A 50 14.64 3.38 -4.31
C PHE A 50 14.33 1.94 -3.90
N ILE A 51 15.38 1.14 -3.73
CA ILE A 51 15.40 -0.13 -3.00
C ILE A 51 16.39 0.04 -1.86
N SER A 52 15.88 0.03 -0.62
CA SER A 52 16.67 0.29 0.59
C SER A 52 16.93 -0.96 1.43
N GLN A 53 16.17 -2.03 1.17
CA GLN A 53 16.28 -3.30 1.89
C GLN A 53 15.83 -4.48 1.03
N THR A 54 16.18 -5.69 1.42
CA THR A 54 15.73 -6.91 0.78
C THR A 54 15.23 -7.90 1.83
N LYS A 55 14.30 -8.77 1.42
CA LYS A 55 13.79 -9.83 2.29
C LYS A 55 14.75 -11.01 2.40
N GLU A 56 15.58 -11.21 1.39
CA GLU A 56 16.49 -12.36 1.30
C GLU A 56 17.93 -11.90 1.10
N PHE A 57 18.82 -12.80 1.43
CA PHE A 57 20.26 -12.65 1.29
C PHE A 57 20.82 -13.85 0.52
N ILE A 58 22.02 -13.71 -0.05
CA ILE A 58 22.83 -14.83 -0.51
C ILE A 58 24.09 -14.92 0.34
N LYS A 59 24.62 -16.14 0.48
CA LYS A 59 25.92 -16.39 1.11
C LYS A 59 27.00 -15.52 0.44
N ASN A 60 27.92 -14.99 1.22
CA ASN A 60 28.95 -14.07 0.70
C ASN A 60 29.81 -14.70 -0.41
N GLU A 61 30.04 -16.00 -0.38
CA GLU A 61 30.76 -16.74 -1.41
C GLU A 61 30.01 -16.78 -2.76
N GLY A 62 28.69 -16.62 -2.72
CA GLY A 62 27.83 -16.52 -3.92
C GLY A 62 27.94 -15.19 -4.64
N ARG A 63 28.50 -14.16 -4.00
CA ARG A 63 28.66 -12.81 -4.55
C ARG A 63 29.44 -12.80 -5.87
N SER A 64 30.51 -13.60 -5.97
CA SER A 64 31.32 -13.72 -7.19
C SER A 64 30.60 -14.37 -8.37
N LYS A 65 29.47 -15.04 -8.10
CA LYS A 65 28.61 -15.71 -9.10
C LYS A 65 27.39 -14.87 -9.49
N SER A 66 27.31 -13.66 -8.98
CA SER A 66 26.22 -12.72 -9.24
C SER A 66 26.77 -11.38 -9.73
N VAL A 67 25.89 -10.45 -10.05
CA VAL A 67 26.24 -9.07 -10.37
C VAL A 67 26.01 -8.19 -9.15
N VAL A 68 27.09 -7.56 -8.70
CA VAL A 68 27.06 -6.64 -7.56
C VAL A 68 26.59 -5.26 -8.02
N VAL A 69 25.67 -4.69 -7.25
CA VAL A 69 25.17 -3.33 -7.39
C VAL A 69 25.51 -2.51 -6.15
N HIS A 70 25.69 -1.22 -6.34
CA HIS A 70 26.07 -0.27 -5.31
C HIS A 70 25.02 0.82 -5.14
N PRO A 71 25.01 1.55 -4.02
CA PRO A 71 24.17 2.75 -3.88
C PRO A 71 24.34 3.70 -5.06
N GLY A 72 23.22 4.15 -5.63
CA GLY A 72 23.20 5.00 -6.84
C GLY A 72 23.09 4.24 -8.17
N ASP A 73 23.28 2.94 -8.21
CA ASP A 73 23.08 2.17 -9.43
C ASP A 73 21.60 2.19 -9.86
N LEU A 74 21.38 2.41 -11.16
CA LEU A 74 20.07 2.33 -11.80
C LEU A 74 19.85 0.92 -12.35
N VAL A 75 18.79 0.26 -11.90
CA VAL A 75 18.35 -1.05 -12.38
C VAL A 75 16.96 -0.95 -12.99
N VAL A 76 16.69 -1.81 -13.98
CA VAL A 76 15.38 -1.92 -14.62
C VAL A 76 14.97 -3.39 -14.61
N SER A 77 13.78 -3.69 -14.11
CA SER A 77 13.29 -5.06 -14.12
C SER A 77 13.03 -5.57 -15.54
N ASN A 78 13.44 -6.80 -15.83
CA ASN A 78 13.19 -7.41 -17.14
C ASN A 78 12.07 -8.45 -17.11
N SER A 79 11.67 -8.93 -15.93
CA SER A 79 10.70 -10.02 -15.74
C SER A 79 9.71 -9.70 -14.62
N ALA A 80 8.67 -10.51 -14.44
CA ALA A 80 7.59 -10.37 -13.45
C ALA A 80 6.83 -9.03 -13.56
N THR A 81 7.50 -7.92 -13.39
CA THR A 81 6.97 -6.55 -13.54
C THR A 81 7.89 -5.76 -14.47
N PRO A 82 8.00 -6.12 -15.78
CA PRO A 82 9.03 -5.61 -16.65
C PRO A 82 8.95 -4.09 -16.85
N GLY A 83 10.14 -3.47 -17.06
CA GLY A 83 10.28 -2.04 -17.29
C GLY A 83 10.13 -1.17 -16.05
N LEU A 84 10.20 -1.73 -14.83
CA LEU A 84 10.19 -0.95 -13.59
C LEU A 84 11.63 -0.49 -13.27
N PRO A 85 11.94 0.82 -13.34
CA PRO A 85 13.24 1.34 -12.94
C PRO A 85 13.30 1.55 -11.43
N LYS A 86 14.48 1.32 -10.84
CA LYS A 86 14.77 1.60 -9.42
C LYS A 86 16.24 1.98 -9.23
N PHE A 87 16.51 2.80 -8.23
CA PHE A 87 17.84 3.06 -7.71
C PHE A 87 18.11 2.20 -6.48
N LEU A 88 19.35 1.78 -6.30
CA LEU A 88 19.78 1.10 -5.08
C LEU A 88 20.24 2.13 -4.03
N ARG A 89 19.85 1.91 -2.76
CA ARG A 89 20.42 2.61 -1.58
C ARG A 89 21.37 1.71 -0.78
N ILE A 90 21.46 0.43 -1.15
CA ILE A 90 22.27 -0.57 -0.49
C ILE A 90 23.22 -1.24 -1.48
N GLU A 91 24.33 -1.77 -0.99
CA GLU A 91 25.12 -2.73 -1.75
C GLU A 91 24.40 -4.08 -1.75
N ALA A 92 24.24 -4.68 -2.91
CA ALA A 92 23.47 -5.91 -3.07
C ALA A 92 23.94 -6.71 -4.29
N CYS A 93 23.39 -7.90 -4.45
CA CYS A 93 23.46 -8.69 -5.67
C CYS A 93 22.10 -8.72 -6.36
N VAL A 94 22.08 -8.69 -7.69
CA VAL A 94 20.85 -8.72 -8.51
C VAL A 94 20.81 -9.97 -9.37
N HIS A 95 19.63 -10.62 -9.40
CA HIS A 95 19.42 -11.79 -10.23
C HIS A 95 19.22 -11.43 -11.72
N ASP A 96 19.18 -12.45 -12.55
CA ASP A 96 19.02 -12.33 -14.02
C ASP A 96 17.68 -11.72 -14.47
N GLY A 97 16.79 -11.39 -13.56
CA GLY A 97 15.57 -10.60 -13.78
C GLY A 97 15.79 -9.07 -13.81
N TRP A 98 17.03 -8.60 -13.69
CA TRP A 98 17.39 -7.19 -13.71
C TRP A 98 18.30 -6.83 -14.86
N LEU A 99 18.10 -5.64 -15.43
CA LEU A 99 19.04 -4.93 -16.31
C LEU A 99 19.69 -3.82 -15.51
N LEU A 100 21.00 -3.68 -15.61
CA LEU A 100 21.80 -2.71 -14.90
C LEU A 100 22.35 -1.69 -15.88
N LEU A 101 22.09 -0.41 -15.65
CA LEU A 101 22.53 0.70 -16.48
C LEU A 101 23.70 1.43 -15.78
N ARG A 102 24.83 1.54 -16.48
CA ARG A 102 26.07 2.16 -15.97
C ARG A 102 26.81 2.92 -17.07
N ASN A 103 27.89 3.60 -16.69
CA ASN A 103 28.81 4.28 -17.61
C ASN A 103 28.07 5.27 -18.53
N PHE A 104 27.30 6.16 -17.93
CA PHE A 104 26.50 7.15 -18.64
C PHE A 104 27.35 8.17 -19.36
N LYS A 105 27.00 8.51 -20.61
CA LYS A 105 27.67 9.48 -21.48
C LYS A 105 26.69 10.58 -21.85
N GLY A 106 26.87 11.77 -21.29
CA GLY A 106 26.00 12.92 -21.59
C GLY A 106 24.56 12.74 -21.11
N ALA A 107 24.28 11.75 -20.25
CA ALA A 107 22.96 11.43 -19.71
C ALA A 107 23.02 11.28 -18.19
N LEU A 108 22.06 11.85 -17.49
CA LEU A 108 21.89 11.68 -16.05
C LEU A 108 21.04 10.43 -15.78
N PRO A 109 21.46 9.52 -14.88
CA PRO A 109 20.67 8.33 -14.52
C PRO A 109 19.30 8.70 -13.97
N GLU A 110 19.14 9.82 -13.25
CA GLU A 110 17.87 10.32 -12.74
C GLU A 110 16.90 10.70 -13.87
N PHE A 111 17.39 11.30 -14.95
CA PHE A 111 16.58 11.59 -16.14
C PHE A 111 16.18 10.29 -16.86
N LEU A 112 17.12 9.37 -17.04
CA LEU A 112 16.86 8.08 -17.68
C LEU A 112 15.87 7.21 -16.89
N TYR A 113 15.86 7.31 -15.56
CA TYR A 113 14.82 6.71 -14.73
C TYR A 113 13.41 7.12 -15.20
N TYR A 114 13.20 8.42 -15.39
CA TYR A 114 11.91 8.95 -15.83
C TYR A 114 11.59 8.64 -17.29
N VAL A 115 12.58 8.57 -18.15
CA VAL A 115 12.41 8.10 -19.55
C VAL A 115 11.90 6.66 -19.55
N VAL A 116 12.56 5.75 -18.80
CA VAL A 116 12.12 4.34 -18.69
C VAL A 116 10.72 4.24 -18.12
N LEU A 117 10.39 5.04 -17.10
CA LEU A 117 9.08 5.06 -16.47
C LEU A 117 7.99 5.52 -17.46
N ASN A 118 8.24 6.58 -18.20
CA ASN A 118 7.36 7.11 -19.24
C ASN A 118 7.11 6.10 -20.37
N ASP A 119 8.18 5.49 -20.85
CA ASP A 119 8.16 4.64 -22.04
C ASP A 119 7.88 3.17 -21.69
N ARG A 120 7.60 2.86 -20.44
CA ARG A 120 7.42 1.48 -19.95
C ARG A 120 6.43 0.68 -20.77
N LYS A 121 5.27 1.26 -21.10
CA LYS A 121 4.24 0.58 -21.91
C LYS A 121 4.77 0.22 -23.31
N THR A 122 5.50 1.12 -23.93
CA THR A 122 6.12 0.92 -25.23
C THR A 122 7.23 -0.13 -25.19
N LEU A 123 8.09 -0.07 -24.15
CA LEU A 123 9.18 -1.03 -23.94
C LEU A 123 8.66 -2.46 -23.75
N VAL A 124 7.61 -2.61 -22.97
CA VAL A 124 6.97 -3.92 -22.69
C VAL A 124 6.16 -4.39 -23.90
N GLY A 125 5.46 -3.51 -24.61
CA GLY A 125 4.63 -3.83 -25.79
C GLY A 125 5.45 -4.29 -27.01
N LYS A 126 6.74 -3.96 -27.10
CA LYS A 126 7.68 -4.44 -28.15
C LYS A 126 8.10 -5.92 -27.96
N GLY A 127 7.78 -6.52 -26.82
CA GLY A 127 8.02 -7.95 -26.58
C GLY A 127 6.95 -8.80 -27.24
N SER A 128 7.30 -9.53 -28.32
CA SER A 128 6.35 -10.30 -29.14
C SER A 128 5.78 -11.54 -28.45
N GLY A 129 4.46 -11.66 -28.41
CA GLY A 129 3.75 -12.93 -28.71
C GLY A 129 3.59 -13.99 -27.62
N SER A 130 3.88 -13.77 -26.32
CA SER A 130 3.55 -14.72 -25.26
C SER A 130 3.01 -14.02 -24.01
N VAL A 131 2.23 -14.73 -23.20
CA VAL A 131 1.54 -14.25 -22.00
C VAL A 131 2.49 -13.64 -20.93
N PHE A 132 3.81 -13.83 -21.05
CA PHE A 132 4.87 -13.25 -20.21
C PHE A 132 5.91 -12.52 -21.08
N THR A 133 5.72 -11.23 -21.28
CA THR A 133 6.68 -10.40 -22.02
C THR A 133 7.82 -9.97 -21.09
N ASN A 134 9.00 -10.55 -21.29
CA ASN A 134 10.22 -10.06 -20.65
C ASN A 134 10.80 -8.88 -21.45
N LEU A 135 11.28 -7.83 -20.77
CA LEU A 135 12.03 -6.76 -21.40
C LEU A 135 13.44 -7.25 -21.74
N LYS A 136 13.67 -7.63 -22.99
CA LYS A 136 15.00 -8.06 -23.46
C LYS A 136 15.99 -6.90 -23.45
N THR A 137 17.25 -7.20 -23.19
CA THR A 137 18.35 -6.22 -23.18
C THR A 137 18.44 -5.41 -24.48
N ASP A 138 18.28 -6.07 -25.63
CA ASP A 138 18.37 -5.42 -26.93
C ASP A 138 17.18 -4.47 -27.21
N ILE A 139 16.00 -4.76 -26.66
CA ILE A 139 14.86 -3.84 -26.74
C ILE A 139 15.20 -2.54 -26.02
N LEU A 140 15.74 -2.61 -24.81
CA LEU A 140 16.14 -1.41 -24.08
C LEU A 140 17.33 -0.71 -24.73
N LYS A 141 18.36 -1.44 -25.19
CA LYS A 141 19.52 -0.86 -25.87
C LYS A 141 19.15 -0.05 -27.11
N ASN A 142 18.25 -0.61 -27.93
CA ASN A 142 17.84 -0.01 -29.20
C ASN A 142 16.64 0.94 -29.07
N HIS A 143 16.19 1.21 -27.85
CA HIS A 143 15.10 2.15 -27.64
C HIS A 143 15.59 3.57 -27.87
N GLU A 144 14.98 4.24 -28.86
CA GLU A 144 15.27 5.61 -29.21
C GLU A 144 14.65 6.58 -28.21
N ILE A 145 15.42 7.58 -27.81
CA ILE A 145 15.01 8.66 -26.94
C ILE A 145 15.44 10.01 -27.47
N ALA A 146 14.77 11.07 -27.07
CA ALA A 146 15.21 12.43 -27.24
C ALA A 146 15.95 12.89 -25.97
N LEU A 147 17.24 13.21 -26.10
CA LEU A 147 18.10 13.55 -24.97
C LEU A 147 18.38 15.07 -24.96
N PRO A 148 17.89 15.82 -23.94
CA PRO A 148 18.23 17.23 -23.78
C PRO A 148 19.65 17.43 -23.23
N GLY A 149 20.11 18.66 -23.19
CA GLY A 149 21.36 19.01 -22.50
C GLY A 149 21.25 18.73 -20.98
N ILE A 150 22.40 18.48 -20.33
CA ILE A 150 22.50 18.15 -18.89
C ILE A 150 21.71 19.11 -17.98
N PRO A 151 21.73 20.44 -18.19
CA PRO A 151 20.96 21.36 -17.34
C PRO A 151 19.44 21.10 -17.40
N GLU A 152 18.93 20.76 -18.59
CA GLU A 152 17.51 20.44 -18.78
C GLU A 152 17.15 19.08 -18.18
N GLN A 153 17.99 18.05 -18.41
CA GLN A 153 17.83 16.75 -17.77
C GLN A 153 17.73 16.89 -16.26
N LYS A 154 18.61 17.71 -15.66
CA LYS A 154 18.62 17.95 -14.22
C LYS A 154 17.32 18.63 -13.75
N ARG A 155 16.85 19.69 -14.45
CA ARG A 155 15.59 20.35 -14.10
C ARG A 155 14.40 19.39 -14.12
N ILE A 156 14.30 18.58 -15.14
CA ILE A 156 13.22 17.60 -15.29
C ILE A 156 13.28 16.56 -14.17
N SER A 157 14.46 15.98 -13.95
CA SER A 157 14.62 14.94 -12.92
C SER A 157 14.46 15.47 -11.50
N ASP A 158 14.92 16.69 -11.21
CA ASP A 158 14.74 17.32 -9.89
C ASP A 158 13.26 17.60 -9.61
N THR A 159 12.52 18.17 -10.60
CA THR A 159 11.09 18.47 -10.43
C THR A 159 10.27 17.21 -10.20
N LEU A 160 10.44 16.19 -11.04
CA LEU A 160 9.73 14.91 -10.87
C LEU A 160 10.19 14.18 -9.62
N GLY A 161 11.48 14.30 -9.29
CA GLY A 161 12.07 13.71 -8.10
C GLY A 161 11.52 14.27 -6.81
N GLN A 162 11.31 15.59 -6.71
CA GLN A 162 10.67 16.21 -5.56
C GLN A 162 9.25 15.73 -5.35
N ILE A 163 8.48 15.52 -6.42
CA ILE A 163 7.13 14.96 -6.34
C ILE A 163 7.19 13.52 -5.81
N ASP A 164 8.07 12.68 -6.36
CA ASP A 164 8.24 11.30 -5.89
C ASP A 164 8.73 11.23 -4.44
N ASP A 165 9.60 12.13 -4.01
CA ASP A 165 10.08 12.18 -2.64
C ASP A 165 8.98 12.61 -1.66
N LEU A 166 8.09 13.53 -2.04
CA LEU A 166 6.90 13.88 -1.26
C LEU A 166 5.92 12.72 -1.18
N ILE A 167 5.69 11.98 -2.27
CA ILE A 167 4.88 10.76 -2.28
C ILE A 167 5.47 9.74 -1.28
N ALA A 168 6.77 9.48 -1.36
CA ALA A 168 7.44 8.52 -0.48
C ALA A 168 7.40 8.95 0.99
N LEU A 169 7.56 10.24 1.27
CA LEU A 169 7.46 10.82 2.62
C LEU A 169 6.04 10.64 3.18
N ASN A 170 5.00 10.97 2.41
CA ASN A 170 3.61 10.80 2.82
C ASN A 170 3.30 9.33 3.16
N VAL A 171 3.76 8.39 2.34
CA VAL A 171 3.59 6.95 2.59
C VAL A 171 4.33 6.53 3.87
N SER A 172 5.55 7.02 4.09
CA SER A 172 6.32 6.71 5.30
C SER A 172 5.66 7.26 6.57
N ILE A 173 5.17 8.51 6.53
CA ILE A 173 4.44 9.11 7.65
C ILE A 173 3.14 8.34 7.92
N SER A 174 2.40 7.97 6.87
CA SER A 174 1.16 7.19 7.00
C SER A 174 1.42 5.87 7.72
N LYS A 175 2.45 5.13 7.31
CA LYS A 175 2.83 3.89 7.99
C LYS A 175 3.18 4.11 9.46
N THR A 176 3.95 5.14 9.78
CA THR A 176 4.31 5.47 11.17
C THR A 176 3.08 5.78 12.02
N LEU A 177 2.11 6.53 11.47
CA LEU A 177 0.87 6.86 12.19
C LEU A 177 0.00 5.63 12.42
N GLU A 178 -0.08 4.72 11.45
CA GLU A 178 -0.76 3.42 11.60
C GLU A 178 -0.09 2.56 12.68
N ASP A 179 1.23 2.42 12.62
CA ASP A 179 2.01 1.65 13.60
C ASP A 179 1.85 2.22 15.02
N LEU A 180 1.80 3.55 15.18
CA LEU A 180 1.55 4.20 16.46
C LEU A 180 0.13 3.91 16.98
N ALA A 181 -0.90 4.02 16.13
CA ALA A 181 -2.28 3.70 16.51
C ALA A 181 -2.41 2.24 16.92
N GLN A 182 -1.81 1.32 16.15
CA GLN A 182 -1.78 -0.11 16.46
C GLN A 182 -1.06 -0.40 17.78
N THR A 183 0.08 0.25 18.02
CA THR A 183 0.86 0.05 19.25
C THR A 183 0.07 0.49 20.49
N ILE A 184 -0.58 1.66 20.43
CA ILE A 184 -1.42 2.14 21.53
C ILE A 184 -2.61 1.20 21.75
N PHE A 185 -3.28 0.80 20.67
CA PHE A 185 -4.41 -0.12 20.76
C PHE A 185 -3.99 -1.46 21.36
N LYS A 186 -2.90 -2.03 20.88
CA LYS A 186 -2.38 -3.31 21.35
C LYS A 186 -2.03 -3.26 22.84
N SER A 187 -1.30 -2.24 23.28
CA SER A 187 -0.93 -2.05 24.69
C SER A 187 -2.16 -1.92 25.60
N TRP A 188 -3.18 -1.17 25.17
CA TRP A 188 -4.35 -0.89 26.02
C TRP A 188 -5.39 -2.02 26.03
N PHE A 189 -5.65 -2.66 24.88
CA PHE A 189 -6.84 -3.51 24.66
C PHE A 189 -6.53 -4.95 24.21
N VAL A 190 -5.25 -5.29 24.01
CA VAL A 190 -4.83 -6.65 23.67
C VAL A 190 -3.86 -7.18 24.73
N ASP A 191 -2.77 -6.48 24.98
CA ASP A 191 -1.76 -6.88 25.97
C ASP A 191 -2.15 -6.45 27.40
N PHE A 192 -3.07 -5.47 27.54
CA PHE A 192 -3.54 -4.94 28.82
C PHE A 192 -2.40 -4.40 29.70
N ASP A 193 -1.35 -3.82 29.13
CA ASP A 193 -0.17 -3.35 29.86
C ASP A 193 -0.52 -2.41 31.03
N PRO A 194 -1.46 -1.40 30.86
CA PRO A 194 -1.83 -0.53 31.96
C PRO A 194 -2.41 -1.28 33.17
N VAL A 195 -3.19 -2.34 32.92
CA VAL A 195 -3.79 -3.17 33.98
C VAL A 195 -2.71 -3.99 34.67
N LYS A 196 -1.83 -4.64 33.90
CA LYS A 196 -0.73 -5.45 34.43
C LYS A 196 0.23 -4.66 35.32
N VAL A 197 0.59 -3.43 34.88
CA VAL A 197 1.44 -2.53 35.66
C VAL A 197 0.73 -2.11 36.97
N LYS A 198 -0.58 -1.85 36.94
CA LYS A 198 -1.34 -1.56 38.18
C LYS A 198 -1.41 -2.77 39.12
N MET A 199 -1.54 -3.98 38.56
CA MET A 199 -1.53 -5.22 39.37
C MET A 199 -0.19 -5.48 40.05
N SER A 200 0.94 -5.07 39.42
CA SER A 200 2.28 -5.16 40.03
C SER A 200 2.57 -4.05 41.04
N GLY A 201 1.67 -3.08 41.20
CA GLY A 201 1.85 -1.93 42.10
C GLY A 201 2.81 -0.86 41.54
N GLU A 202 3.19 -0.97 40.27
CA GLU A 202 4.06 -0.01 39.60
C GLU A 202 3.28 1.18 39.04
N LYS A 203 4.01 2.27 38.73
CA LYS A 203 3.42 3.45 38.08
C LYS A 203 3.55 3.33 36.57
N LEU A 204 2.46 3.63 35.87
CA LEU A 204 2.42 3.73 34.42
C LEU A 204 3.26 4.93 33.93
N ALA A 205 4.44 4.65 33.40
CA ALA A 205 5.28 5.67 32.77
C ALA A 205 4.66 6.14 31.45
N GLY A 206 4.66 7.46 31.20
CA GLY A 206 4.20 8.04 29.92
C GLY A 206 2.69 8.08 29.72
N MET A 207 1.87 7.72 30.73
CA MET A 207 0.43 7.87 30.69
C MET A 207 -0.04 8.91 31.71
N GLU A 208 -0.98 9.77 31.32
CA GLU A 208 -1.59 10.74 32.20
C GLU A 208 -2.31 10.03 33.37
N ALA A 209 -2.14 10.56 34.60
CA ALA A 209 -2.69 9.92 35.80
C ALA A 209 -4.23 9.74 35.75
N ALA A 210 -4.93 10.69 35.13
CA ALA A 210 -6.38 10.61 34.92
C ALA A 210 -6.76 9.44 34.03
N ILE A 211 -6.06 9.22 32.93
CA ILE A 211 -6.29 8.08 32.02
C ILE A 211 -5.88 6.77 32.70
N ALA A 212 -4.75 6.75 33.39
CA ALA A 212 -4.29 5.58 34.14
C ALA A 212 -5.34 5.11 35.19
N ALA A 213 -6.05 6.06 35.83
CA ALA A 213 -7.09 5.76 36.80
C ALA A 213 -8.26 4.96 36.22
N LEU A 214 -8.57 5.11 34.95
CA LEU A 214 -9.69 4.42 34.25
C LEU A 214 -9.48 2.92 34.06
N PHE A 215 -8.24 2.45 34.11
CA PHE A 215 -7.94 1.03 34.02
C PHE A 215 -8.15 0.33 35.37
N PRO A 216 -8.74 -0.87 35.41
CA PRO A 216 -8.82 -1.66 36.63
C PRO A 216 -7.44 -2.18 37.07
N ASN A 217 -7.35 -2.72 38.26
CA ASN A 217 -6.15 -3.36 38.81
C ASN A 217 -6.34 -4.89 38.97
N SER A 218 -7.28 -5.49 38.25
CA SER A 218 -7.57 -6.91 38.29
C SER A 218 -8.07 -7.39 36.92
N MET A 219 -8.01 -8.70 36.74
CA MET A 219 -8.52 -9.42 35.54
C MET A 219 -9.61 -10.38 35.93
N GLU A 220 -10.50 -10.72 35.01
CA GLU A 220 -11.56 -11.71 35.17
C GLU A 220 -11.69 -12.61 33.93
N GLU A 221 -12.23 -13.79 34.09
CA GLU A 221 -12.48 -14.75 33.00
C GLU A 221 -13.66 -14.32 32.13
N SER A 222 -13.50 -14.49 30.82
CA SER A 222 -14.53 -14.23 29.82
C SER A 222 -14.53 -15.29 28.73
N GLU A 223 -15.50 -15.21 27.81
CA GLU A 223 -15.58 -16.09 26.64
C GLU A 223 -14.42 -15.92 25.63
N ILE A 224 -13.62 -14.85 25.74
CA ILE A 224 -12.43 -14.61 24.91
C ILE A 224 -11.11 -14.74 25.70
N GLY A 225 -11.16 -15.31 26.92
CA GLY A 225 -10.06 -15.43 27.84
C GLY A 225 -10.07 -14.35 28.92
N LEU A 226 -8.92 -14.12 29.58
CA LEU A 226 -8.76 -13.12 30.62
C LEU A 226 -8.88 -11.70 30.07
N ILE A 227 -9.80 -10.93 30.65
CA ILE A 227 -10.02 -9.50 30.33
C ILE A 227 -9.92 -8.65 31.59
N PRO A 228 -9.69 -7.32 31.48
CA PRO A 228 -9.75 -6.41 32.62
C PRO A 228 -11.11 -6.44 33.31
N SER A 229 -11.12 -6.49 34.64
CA SER A 229 -12.37 -6.61 35.43
C SER A 229 -13.31 -5.43 35.17
N GLY A 230 -14.60 -5.76 34.99
CA GLY A 230 -15.66 -4.80 34.69
C GLY A 230 -15.76 -4.39 33.21
N TRP A 231 -14.94 -4.97 32.33
CA TRP A 231 -15.15 -4.81 30.90
C TRP A 231 -16.11 -5.88 30.39
N ASN A 232 -16.71 -5.63 29.23
CA ASN A 232 -17.70 -6.54 28.66
C ASN A 232 -17.21 -7.12 27.33
N VAL A 233 -17.72 -8.29 26.95
CA VAL A 233 -17.57 -8.87 25.62
C VAL A 233 -18.93 -8.93 24.96
N LYS A 234 -19.03 -8.46 23.73
CA LYS A 234 -20.29 -8.48 22.96
C LYS A 234 -20.07 -8.96 21.53
N PRO A 235 -21.04 -9.67 20.94
CA PRO A 235 -20.98 -10.02 19.55
C PRO A 235 -21.17 -8.78 18.64
N ALA A 236 -20.64 -8.84 17.43
CA ALA A 236 -20.78 -7.76 16.45
C ALA A 236 -22.25 -7.40 16.19
N ALA A 237 -23.15 -8.37 16.24
CA ALA A 237 -24.58 -8.13 16.01
C ALA A 237 -25.22 -7.15 17.02
N ASP A 238 -24.69 -7.07 18.25
CA ASP A 238 -25.20 -6.17 19.29
C ASP A 238 -24.63 -4.75 19.18
N LEU A 239 -23.51 -4.60 18.49
CA LEU A 239 -22.74 -3.35 18.41
C LEU A 239 -22.88 -2.65 17.06
N PHE A 240 -23.15 -3.41 16.00
CA PHE A 240 -23.17 -2.92 14.62
C PHE A 240 -24.40 -3.39 13.86
N GLU A 241 -24.86 -2.54 12.94
CA GLU A 241 -25.69 -3.00 11.83
C GLU A 241 -24.77 -3.72 10.83
N VAL A 242 -24.57 -5.02 11.05
CA VAL A 242 -23.70 -5.82 10.20
C VAL A 242 -24.40 -6.13 8.88
N GLY A 243 -23.94 -5.51 7.82
CA GLY A 243 -24.44 -5.72 6.45
C GLY A 243 -23.39 -6.37 5.54
N ILE A 244 -23.86 -6.80 4.38
CA ILE A 244 -23.00 -7.24 3.26
C ILE A 244 -23.45 -6.56 1.99
N GLY A 245 -22.54 -6.36 1.06
CA GLY A 245 -22.84 -5.76 -0.22
C GLY A 245 -23.61 -6.67 -1.18
N ARG A 246 -23.84 -6.16 -2.38
CA ARG A 246 -24.56 -6.88 -3.43
C ARG A 246 -24.03 -6.52 -4.80
N THR A 247 -23.92 -7.52 -5.69
CA THR A 247 -23.52 -7.34 -7.08
C THR A 247 -24.75 -7.45 -8.00
N PRO A 248 -25.09 -6.42 -8.77
CA PRO A 248 -26.05 -6.52 -9.87
C PRO A 248 -25.60 -7.55 -10.92
N PRO A 249 -26.53 -8.07 -11.76
CA PRO A 249 -26.18 -9.06 -12.78
C PRO A 249 -25.07 -8.54 -13.72
N ARG A 250 -23.92 -9.18 -13.71
CA ARG A 250 -22.73 -8.78 -14.53
C ARG A 250 -22.97 -8.86 -16.04
N LYS A 251 -23.97 -9.63 -16.48
CA LYS A 251 -24.36 -9.72 -17.91
C LYS A 251 -25.12 -8.49 -18.41
N GLU A 252 -25.49 -7.58 -17.51
CA GLU A 252 -26.27 -6.37 -17.79
C GLU A 252 -25.39 -5.14 -17.53
N PRO A 253 -24.52 -4.73 -18.49
CA PRO A 253 -23.51 -3.68 -18.27
C PRO A 253 -24.09 -2.30 -17.99
N GLN A 254 -25.36 -2.03 -18.31
CA GLN A 254 -26.03 -0.75 -18.05
C GLN A 254 -26.12 -0.39 -16.55
N TRP A 255 -25.89 -1.33 -15.65
CA TRP A 255 -25.90 -1.10 -14.20
C TRP A 255 -24.56 -0.60 -13.64
N PHE A 256 -23.52 -0.73 -14.46
CA PHE A 256 -22.15 -0.36 -14.09
C PHE A 256 -21.72 0.88 -14.88
N CYS A 257 -20.91 1.72 -14.23
CA CYS A 257 -20.28 2.88 -14.83
C CYS A 257 -18.79 2.93 -14.40
N ASN A 258 -18.06 3.91 -14.92
CA ASN A 258 -16.71 4.18 -14.44
C ASN A 258 -16.75 4.54 -12.94
N GLY A 259 -15.76 4.16 -12.15
CA GLY A 259 -15.71 4.43 -10.72
C GLY A 259 -15.77 5.90 -10.31
N THR A 260 -15.51 6.83 -11.24
CA THR A 260 -15.69 8.28 -11.05
C THR A 260 -17.09 8.78 -11.38
N GLU A 261 -17.93 7.90 -11.93
CA GLU A 261 -19.31 8.19 -12.33
C GLU A 261 -20.25 7.33 -11.49
N GLY A 262 -21.31 7.88 -10.97
CA GLY A 262 -22.26 7.17 -10.11
C GLY A 262 -21.75 6.93 -8.68
N ILE A 263 -22.27 5.88 -8.01
CA ILE A 263 -21.93 5.53 -6.64
C ILE A 263 -20.71 4.57 -6.69
N PRO A 264 -19.59 4.87 -5.99
CA PRO A 264 -18.42 4.01 -5.99
C PRO A 264 -18.77 2.58 -5.55
N TRP A 265 -18.40 1.57 -6.36
CA TRP A 265 -18.65 0.16 -6.06
C TRP A 265 -17.34 -0.56 -5.76
N VAL A 266 -17.17 -0.95 -4.51
CA VAL A 266 -15.95 -1.60 -4.01
C VAL A 266 -16.02 -3.10 -4.28
N SER A 267 -15.08 -3.60 -5.05
CA SER A 267 -14.83 -5.03 -5.27
C SER A 267 -13.72 -5.56 -4.36
N ILE A 268 -13.54 -6.89 -4.32
CA ILE A 268 -12.39 -7.52 -3.62
C ILE A 268 -11.06 -7.07 -4.24
N ARG A 269 -11.03 -6.79 -5.54
CA ARG A 269 -9.83 -6.27 -6.20
C ARG A 269 -9.47 -4.87 -5.67
N ASP A 270 -10.46 -4.00 -5.50
CA ASP A 270 -10.26 -2.67 -4.95
C ASP A 270 -9.80 -2.75 -3.49
N MET A 271 -10.40 -3.62 -2.66
CA MET A 271 -9.95 -3.89 -1.29
C MET A 271 -8.47 -4.29 -1.21
N GLY A 272 -7.96 -4.98 -2.23
CA GLY A 272 -6.54 -5.35 -2.32
C GLY A 272 -5.59 -4.18 -2.50
N THR A 273 -6.08 -3.01 -2.92
CA THR A 273 -5.30 -1.79 -3.17
C THR A 273 -5.47 -0.73 -2.07
N PHE A 274 -6.48 -0.89 -1.22
CA PHE A 274 -6.76 0.06 -0.14
C PHE A 274 -5.81 -0.14 1.04
N GLU A 275 -5.45 0.97 1.64
CA GLU A 275 -4.79 1.06 2.93
C GLU A 275 -5.85 1.27 4.03
N THR A 276 -5.59 2.12 5.01
CA THR A 276 -6.55 2.42 6.11
C THR A 276 -7.90 2.93 5.58
N TYR A 277 -7.91 3.73 4.51
CA TYR A 277 -9.14 4.27 3.92
C TYR A 277 -9.38 3.76 2.50
N SER A 278 -10.65 3.59 2.13
CA SER A 278 -11.04 3.37 0.75
C SER A 278 -10.66 4.58 -0.12
N HIS A 279 -10.43 4.36 -1.39
CA HIS A 279 -10.21 5.41 -2.37
C HIS A 279 -10.86 4.99 -3.70
N GLY A 280 -10.71 5.78 -4.76
CA GLY A 280 -11.40 5.56 -6.02
C GLY A 280 -11.50 4.09 -6.44
N THR A 281 -12.66 3.69 -6.89
CA THR A 281 -12.97 2.33 -7.34
C THR A 281 -12.82 2.22 -8.85
N ASN A 282 -12.55 1.01 -9.35
CA ASN A 282 -12.48 0.78 -10.79
C ASN A 282 -13.86 0.95 -11.46
N GLU A 283 -14.93 0.61 -10.75
CA GLU A 283 -16.29 0.66 -11.24
C GLU A 283 -17.19 1.40 -10.24
N GLY A 284 -18.25 1.98 -10.74
CA GLY A 284 -19.38 2.52 -9.97
C GLY A 284 -20.69 1.83 -10.35
N LEU A 285 -21.71 1.97 -9.52
CA LEU A 285 -23.08 1.60 -9.85
C LEU A 285 -23.91 2.83 -10.18
N THR A 286 -24.80 2.68 -11.15
CA THR A 286 -25.83 3.71 -11.40
C THR A 286 -26.81 3.76 -10.24
N GLN A 287 -27.43 4.93 -9.96
CA GLN A 287 -28.47 5.03 -8.94
C GLN A 287 -29.62 4.05 -9.21
N ALA A 288 -30.00 3.88 -10.48
CA ALA A 288 -31.03 2.94 -10.88
C ALA A 288 -30.68 1.48 -10.51
N ALA A 289 -29.41 1.11 -10.57
CA ALA A 289 -28.95 -0.22 -10.13
C ALA A 289 -29.08 -0.40 -8.62
N VAL A 290 -28.65 0.62 -7.86
CA VAL A 290 -28.75 0.60 -6.39
C VAL A 290 -30.20 0.45 -5.94
N ASP A 291 -31.11 1.20 -6.53
CA ASP A 291 -32.55 1.17 -6.21
C ASP A 291 -33.21 -0.14 -6.60
N LYS A 292 -32.98 -0.59 -7.85
CA LYS A 292 -33.60 -1.81 -8.40
C LYS A 292 -33.17 -3.06 -7.64
N PHE A 293 -31.86 -3.18 -7.34
CA PHE A 293 -31.32 -4.38 -6.69
C PHE A 293 -31.22 -4.23 -5.16
N LYS A 294 -31.66 -3.09 -4.61
CA LYS A 294 -31.60 -2.79 -3.18
C LYS A 294 -30.19 -3.02 -2.64
N VAL A 295 -29.19 -2.46 -3.34
CA VAL A 295 -27.79 -2.56 -2.94
C VAL A 295 -27.60 -1.70 -1.69
N PRO A 296 -27.09 -2.26 -0.56
CA PRO A 296 -26.89 -1.45 0.65
C PRO A 296 -25.88 -0.34 0.42
N VAL A 297 -26.28 0.90 0.68
CA VAL A 297 -25.36 2.03 0.71
C VAL A 297 -24.66 2.04 2.07
N VAL A 298 -23.35 2.11 2.02
CA VAL A 298 -22.45 2.16 3.18
C VAL A 298 -22.05 3.61 3.38
N PRO A 299 -22.39 4.23 4.54
CA PRO A 299 -22.00 5.61 4.81
C PRO A 299 -20.49 5.75 5.01
N GLU A 300 -20.00 6.98 4.81
CA GLU A 300 -18.64 7.37 5.20
C GLU A 300 -18.34 6.95 6.65
N ASN A 301 -17.07 6.68 6.96
CA ASN A 301 -16.59 6.27 8.27
C ASN A 301 -17.10 4.89 8.77
N THR A 302 -17.50 4.01 7.87
CA THR A 302 -17.85 2.62 8.16
C THR A 302 -16.65 1.70 7.93
N VAL A 303 -16.42 0.76 8.85
CA VAL A 303 -15.36 -0.24 8.66
C VAL A 303 -15.85 -1.34 7.72
N LEU A 304 -15.05 -1.64 6.71
CA LEU A 304 -15.26 -2.69 5.71
C LEU A 304 -14.28 -3.83 5.93
N MET A 305 -14.75 -5.07 5.80
CA MET A 305 -13.93 -6.27 5.92
C MET A 305 -14.25 -7.27 4.80
N SER A 306 -13.25 -7.67 4.05
CA SER A 306 -13.41 -8.79 3.12
C SER A 306 -13.47 -10.13 3.87
N PHE A 307 -14.45 -10.97 3.55
CA PHE A 307 -14.66 -12.26 4.24
C PHE A 307 -14.81 -13.44 3.28
N LYS A 308 -14.61 -13.22 1.97
CA LYS A 308 -14.54 -14.25 0.92
C LYS A 308 -13.38 -13.94 -0.01
N LEU A 309 -12.79 -14.95 -0.63
CA LEU A 309 -11.68 -14.89 -1.57
C LEU A 309 -10.36 -14.44 -0.90
N THR A 310 -10.26 -13.19 -0.51
CA THR A 310 -9.14 -12.64 0.28
C THR A 310 -9.68 -12.21 1.64
N VAL A 311 -9.63 -13.10 2.62
CA VAL A 311 -10.21 -12.85 3.96
C VAL A 311 -9.34 -11.88 4.75
N GLY A 312 -9.98 -10.97 5.51
CA GLY A 312 -9.32 -10.11 6.49
C GLY A 312 -8.73 -8.80 5.96
N LYS A 313 -8.97 -8.43 4.69
CA LYS A 313 -8.64 -7.07 4.23
C LYS A 313 -9.62 -6.08 4.84
N LEU A 314 -9.07 -5.02 5.42
CA LEU A 314 -9.83 -3.99 6.14
C LEU A 314 -9.60 -2.61 5.52
N CYS A 315 -10.64 -1.78 5.53
CA CYS A 315 -10.50 -0.34 5.33
C CYS A 315 -11.68 0.39 5.98
N ILE A 316 -11.57 1.71 6.08
CA ILE A 316 -12.63 2.62 6.49
C ILE A 316 -13.14 3.32 5.23
N SER A 317 -14.46 3.38 5.03
CA SER A 317 -15.05 4.12 3.91
C SER A 317 -14.74 5.61 4.00
N ASP A 318 -14.18 6.18 2.92
CA ASP A 318 -13.82 7.60 2.84
C ASP A 318 -14.98 8.48 2.34
N THR A 319 -16.03 7.86 1.81
CA THR A 319 -17.25 8.49 1.29
C THR A 319 -18.36 7.44 1.31
N ASP A 320 -19.57 7.86 1.06
CA ASP A 320 -20.67 6.93 0.80
C ASP A 320 -20.34 6.07 -0.42
N LEU A 321 -20.52 4.77 -0.29
CA LEU A 321 -20.18 3.78 -1.31
C LEU A 321 -21.09 2.55 -1.24
N VAL A 322 -20.96 1.66 -2.18
CA VAL A 322 -21.56 0.33 -2.17
C VAL A 322 -20.49 -0.73 -2.40
N THR A 323 -20.74 -1.98 -2.01
CA THR A 323 -19.75 -3.05 -2.12
C THR A 323 -20.35 -4.30 -2.76
N ASN A 324 -19.48 -5.24 -3.16
CA ASN A 324 -19.91 -6.57 -3.56
C ASN A 324 -20.27 -7.45 -2.34
N GLU A 325 -20.83 -8.64 -2.60
CA GLU A 325 -21.31 -9.60 -1.58
C GLU A 325 -20.20 -10.33 -0.80
N ALA A 326 -18.94 -10.02 -1.05
CA ALA A 326 -17.80 -10.59 -0.34
C ALA A 326 -17.23 -9.64 0.75
N ILE A 327 -17.84 -8.47 0.93
CA ILE A 327 -17.42 -7.44 1.87
C ILE A 327 -18.50 -7.21 2.91
N ALA A 328 -18.14 -7.36 4.17
CA ALA A 328 -18.96 -7.04 5.33
C ALA A 328 -18.77 -5.58 5.73
N HIS A 329 -19.85 -4.97 6.24
CA HIS A 329 -19.93 -3.60 6.72
C HIS A 329 -20.20 -3.61 8.21
N PHE A 330 -19.41 -2.90 8.99
CA PHE A 330 -19.61 -2.70 10.43
C PHE A 330 -20.09 -1.26 10.68
N LYS A 331 -21.36 -1.01 10.32
CA LYS A 331 -21.98 0.30 10.57
C LYS A 331 -22.32 0.38 12.05
N ILE A 332 -21.80 1.39 12.74
CA ILE A 332 -21.98 1.56 14.17
C ILE A 332 -23.44 1.80 14.49
N SER A 333 -24.03 0.97 15.36
CA SER A 333 -25.40 1.12 15.84
C SER A 333 -25.52 2.34 16.76
N GLN A 334 -26.70 2.94 16.80
CA GLN A 334 -26.96 4.18 17.56
C GLN A 334 -26.62 4.07 19.06
N ASN A 335 -26.75 2.86 19.61
CA ASN A 335 -26.49 2.56 21.03
C ASN A 335 -25.12 1.90 21.27
N SER A 336 -24.27 1.79 20.24
CA SER A 336 -22.94 1.21 20.39
C SER A 336 -22.01 2.19 21.10
N PRO A 337 -21.25 1.75 22.12
CA PRO A 337 -20.23 2.57 22.76
C PRO A 337 -18.96 2.68 21.90
N LEU A 338 -18.80 1.80 20.90
CA LEU A 338 -17.60 1.75 20.06
C LEU A 338 -17.62 2.85 19.00
N ASN A 339 -16.44 3.20 18.52
CA ASN A 339 -16.24 4.12 17.39
C ASN A 339 -15.49 3.44 16.25
N THR A 340 -15.45 4.10 15.09
CA THR A 340 -14.85 3.57 13.86
C THR A 340 -13.39 3.15 14.04
N PHE A 341 -12.58 3.97 14.72
CA PHE A 341 -11.14 3.69 14.86
C PHE A 341 -10.87 2.51 15.80
N TYR A 342 -11.60 2.43 16.91
CA TYR A 342 -11.55 1.27 17.79
C TYR A 342 -11.98 0.00 17.05
N THR A 343 -13.08 0.07 16.29
CA THR A 343 -13.59 -1.06 15.48
C THR A 343 -12.57 -1.52 14.45
N TYR A 344 -11.97 -0.59 13.71
CA TYR A 344 -10.92 -0.88 12.70
C TYR A 344 -9.72 -1.58 13.34
N LEU A 345 -9.22 -1.02 14.45
CA LEU A 345 -8.06 -1.56 15.16
C LEU A 345 -8.37 -2.92 15.84
N SER A 346 -9.58 -3.10 16.37
CA SER A 346 -10.02 -4.39 16.90
C SER A 346 -10.02 -5.48 15.84
N LEU A 347 -10.60 -5.20 14.67
CA LEU A 347 -10.63 -6.14 13.56
C LEU A 347 -9.24 -6.39 12.97
N SER A 348 -8.35 -5.39 12.98
CA SER A 348 -6.95 -5.54 12.53
C SER A 348 -6.12 -6.48 13.42
N ASN A 349 -6.52 -6.65 14.68
CA ASN A 349 -5.86 -7.55 15.63
C ASN A 349 -6.59 -8.91 15.78
N LEU A 350 -7.65 -9.12 15.00
CA LEU A 350 -8.40 -10.39 15.03
C LEU A 350 -7.59 -11.50 14.33
N ASP A 351 -7.49 -12.66 14.99
CA ASP A 351 -6.98 -13.86 14.34
C ASP A 351 -7.98 -14.38 13.30
N MET A 352 -7.71 -14.08 12.03
CA MET A 352 -8.56 -14.49 10.90
C MET A 352 -8.58 -16.02 10.71
N GLY A 353 -7.56 -16.75 11.16
CA GLY A 353 -7.53 -18.22 11.11
C GLY A 353 -8.59 -18.86 12.00
N SER A 354 -8.98 -18.19 13.09
CA SER A 354 -10.05 -18.64 13.96
C SER A 354 -11.45 -18.56 13.30
N LEU A 355 -11.64 -17.70 12.31
CA LEU A 355 -12.88 -17.58 11.54
C LEU A 355 -13.05 -18.70 10.52
N ASP A 356 -11.95 -19.25 9.98
CA ASP A 356 -11.98 -20.37 9.00
C ASP A 356 -12.25 -21.72 9.66
N SER A 357 -11.89 -21.91 10.93
CA SER A 357 -12.02 -23.19 11.65
C SER A 357 -13.48 -23.58 11.95
N THR A 358 -14.42 -22.65 11.82
CA THR A 358 -15.86 -22.91 12.07
C THR A 358 -16.64 -23.31 10.83
N SER A 359 -16.04 -23.31 9.62
CA SER A 359 -16.70 -23.77 8.40
C SER A 359 -16.03 -25.04 7.87
N SER A 360 -16.73 -26.17 7.97
CA SER A 360 -16.28 -27.51 7.52
C SER A 360 -16.24 -27.68 5.98
N ILE A 361 -16.43 -26.64 5.18
CA ILE A 361 -16.42 -26.72 3.70
C ILE A 361 -15.88 -25.41 3.12
N GLY A 362 -14.55 -25.39 2.83
CA GLY A 362 -13.92 -24.41 1.93
C GLY A 362 -13.92 -22.96 2.43
N THR A 363 -12.90 -22.25 2.11
CA THR A 363 -12.49 -20.86 2.34
C THR A 363 -13.55 -19.72 2.26
N ALA A 364 -14.79 -19.94 2.66
CA ALA A 364 -15.86 -18.94 2.65
C ALA A 364 -16.51 -18.81 4.05
N THR A 365 -16.06 -17.83 4.80
CA THR A 365 -16.76 -17.35 6.00
C THR A 365 -18.17 -16.89 5.61
N ASN A 366 -19.21 -17.29 6.31
CA ASN A 366 -20.57 -16.84 6.04
C ASN A 366 -20.91 -15.59 6.86
N SER A 367 -21.96 -14.85 6.48
CA SER A 367 -22.38 -13.63 7.18
C SER A 367 -22.80 -13.87 8.65
N GLY A 368 -23.19 -15.10 8.98
CA GLY A 368 -23.51 -15.49 10.36
C GLY A 368 -22.29 -15.47 11.27
N VAL A 369 -21.14 -15.95 10.78
CA VAL A 369 -19.86 -15.92 11.52
C VAL A 369 -19.42 -14.49 11.79
N ILE A 370 -19.55 -13.59 10.80
CA ILE A 370 -19.20 -12.17 10.97
C ILE A 370 -20.01 -11.52 12.11
N LYS A 371 -21.30 -11.83 12.22
CA LYS A 371 -22.17 -11.31 13.28
C LYS A 371 -21.80 -11.83 14.68
N GLN A 372 -21.09 -12.94 14.77
CA GLN A 372 -20.66 -13.56 16.02
C GLN A 372 -19.23 -13.14 16.44
N ILE A 373 -18.52 -12.36 15.65
CA ILE A 373 -17.20 -11.82 16.04
C ILE A 373 -17.35 -11.11 17.38
N ARG A 374 -16.49 -11.46 18.34
CA ARG A 374 -16.49 -10.90 19.68
C ARG A 374 -15.66 -9.64 19.75
N PHE A 375 -16.24 -8.62 20.35
CA PHE A 375 -15.60 -7.35 20.61
C PHE A 375 -15.49 -7.11 22.11
N LEU A 376 -14.30 -6.74 22.54
CA LEU A 376 -14.10 -6.21 23.89
C LEU A 376 -14.71 -4.81 23.97
N VAL A 377 -15.46 -4.54 25.02
CA VAL A 377 -16.16 -3.27 25.25
C VAL A 377 -15.67 -2.66 26.57
N PRO A 378 -14.62 -1.84 26.53
CA PRO A 378 -14.13 -1.09 27.68
C PRO A 378 -15.13 -0.02 28.15
N PRO A 379 -14.93 0.58 29.35
CA PRO A 379 -15.71 1.71 29.80
C PRO A 379 -15.71 2.86 28.80
N GLN A 380 -16.85 3.55 28.65
CA GLN A 380 -17.03 4.59 27.62
C GLN A 380 -16.05 5.75 27.77
N GLU A 381 -15.72 6.12 28.99
CA GLU A 381 -14.73 7.18 29.27
C GLU A 381 -13.34 6.80 28.74
N LEU A 382 -12.91 5.55 28.91
CA LEU A 382 -11.65 5.05 28.38
C LEU A 382 -11.65 5.01 26.85
N LEU A 383 -12.77 4.58 26.24
CA LEU A 383 -12.95 4.62 24.78
C LEU A 383 -12.90 6.05 24.24
N GLY A 384 -13.46 7.03 24.95
CA GLY A 384 -13.40 8.45 24.59
C GLY A 384 -11.96 8.98 24.65
N ASN A 385 -11.21 8.68 25.70
CA ASN A 385 -9.79 9.07 25.82
C ASN A 385 -8.93 8.42 24.74
N PHE A 386 -9.16 7.15 24.45
CA PHE A 386 -8.49 6.46 23.35
C PHE A 386 -8.82 7.10 21.99
N HIS A 387 -10.09 7.38 21.72
CA HIS A 387 -10.52 8.07 20.49
C HIS A 387 -9.81 9.41 20.33
N ASN A 388 -9.80 10.24 21.36
CA ASN A 388 -9.14 11.55 21.34
C ASN A 388 -7.62 11.44 21.06
N LYS A 389 -7.00 10.35 21.53
CA LYS A 389 -5.57 10.09 21.29
C LYS A 389 -5.27 9.65 19.87
N VAL A 390 -6.11 8.83 19.25
CA VAL A 390 -5.83 8.26 17.92
C VAL A 390 -6.50 9.01 16.76
N SER A 391 -7.59 9.73 17.00
CA SER A 391 -8.31 10.44 15.93
C SER A 391 -7.46 11.44 15.14
N PRO A 392 -6.48 12.16 15.74
CA PRO A 392 -5.56 12.98 14.95
C PRO A 392 -4.72 12.17 13.96
N PHE A 393 -4.34 10.93 14.31
CA PHE A 393 -3.58 10.05 13.41
C PHE A 393 -4.42 9.67 12.19
N PHE A 394 -5.65 9.21 12.42
CA PHE A 394 -6.58 8.83 11.35
C PHE A 394 -6.97 10.02 10.47
N SER A 395 -7.15 11.20 11.05
CA SER A 395 -7.39 12.43 10.30
C SER A 395 -6.21 12.78 9.39
N GLN A 396 -4.99 12.67 9.92
CA GLN A 396 -3.77 12.91 9.14
C GLN A 396 -3.58 11.85 8.04
N LEU A 397 -3.86 10.57 8.31
CA LEU A 397 -3.84 9.50 7.30
C LEU A 397 -4.76 9.82 6.11
N LYS A 398 -5.96 10.30 6.37
CA LYS A 398 -6.91 10.71 5.32
C LYS A 398 -6.37 11.86 4.46
N ILE A 399 -5.73 12.86 5.09
CA ILE A 399 -5.10 14.00 4.40
C ILE A 399 -3.92 13.54 3.56
N LEU A 400 -2.98 12.78 4.14
CA LEU A 400 -1.77 12.30 3.46
C LEU A 400 -2.12 11.45 2.25
N ARG A 401 -3.11 10.58 2.37
CA ARG A 401 -3.60 9.78 1.25
C ARG A 401 -4.12 10.65 0.10
N LYS A 402 -4.95 11.67 0.40
CA LYS A 402 -5.45 12.59 -0.61
C LYS A 402 -4.32 13.38 -1.29
N GLN A 403 -3.35 13.83 -0.51
CA GLN A 403 -2.16 14.51 -1.03
C GLN A 403 -1.36 13.57 -1.94
N THR A 404 -1.12 12.32 -1.53
CA THR A 404 -0.42 11.32 -2.32
C THR A 404 -1.13 11.05 -3.64
N THR A 405 -2.45 10.89 -3.63
CA THR A 405 -3.24 10.72 -4.85
C THR A 405 -3.06 11.91 -5.81
N ASN A 406 -3.16 13.14 -5.31
CA ASN A 406 -2.98 14.34 -6.12
C ASN A 406 -1.56 14.47 -6.68
N LEU A 407 -0.53 14.13 -5.88
CA LEU A 407 0.86 14.15 -6.32
C LEU A 407 1.12 13.10 -7.40
N VAL A 408 0.55 11.90 -7.29
CA VAL A 408 0.64 10.86 -8.34
C VAL A 408 -0.01 11.34 -9.64
N LEU A 409 -1.21 11.90 -9.57
CA LEU A 409 -1.90 12.46 -10.75
C LEU A 409 -1.10 13.60 -11.38
N LEU A 410 -0.53 14.49 -10.58
CA LEU A 410 0.32 15.59 -11.04
C LEU A 410 1.57 15.06 -11.75
N ARG A 411 2.29 14.14 -11.12
CA ARG A 411 3.48 13.49 -11.72
C ARG A 411 3.13 12.84 -13.04
N ASP A 412 2.07 12.04 -13.08
CA ASP A 412 1.69 11.27 -14.28
C ASP A 412 1.20 12.18 -15.41
N ALA A 413 0.66 13.35 -15.10
CA ALA A 413 0.32 14.38 -16.10
C ALA A 413 1.55 15.16 -16.60
N LEU A 414 2.53 15.44 -15.72
CA LEU A 414 3.74 16.18 -16.07
C LEU A 414 4.76 15.32 -16.81
N LEU A 415 4.90 14.06 -16.41
CA LEU A 415 5.93 13.14 -16.89
C LEU A 415 6.02 13.08 -18.43
N PRO A 416 4.96 12.73 -19.20
CA PRO A 416 5.06 12.65 -20.66
C PRO A 416 5.38 14.01 -21.31
N ARG A 417 4.84 15.09 -20.75
CA ARG A 417 5.03 16.45 -21.31
C ARG A 417 6.43 17.00 -21.08
N LEU A 418 7.05 16.64 -19.94
CA LEU A 418 8.43 17.02 -19.64
C LEU A 418 9.43 16.16 -20.43
N ILE A 419 9.19 14.85 -20.53
CA ILE A 419 10.07 13.93 -21.27
C ILE A 419 10.00 14.15 -22.78
N SER A 420 8.88 14.63 -23.31
CA SER A 420 8.76 14.99 -24.74
C SER A 420 9.28 16.41 -25.05
N GLY A 421 9.58 17.23 -24.04
CA GLY A 421 9.92 18.64 -24.21
C GLY A 421 8.73 19.56 -24.59
N GLU A 422 7.49 19.04 -24.55
CA GLU A 422 6.26 19.84 -24.73
C GLU A 422 6.12 20.90 -23.64
N LEU A 423 6.43 20.52 -22.38
CA LEU A 423 6.47 21.42 -21.25
C LEU A 423 7.93 21.71 -20.88
N GLN A 424 8.25 23.00 -20.70
CA GLN A 424 9.56 23.46 -20.25
C GLN A 424 9.46 24.04 -18.84
N ILE A 425 10.45 23.74 -18.01
CA ILE A 425 10.55 24.28 -16.65
C ILE A 425 11.33 25.60 -16.72
N PRO A 426 10.75 26.74 -16.27
CA PRO A 426 11.43 28.02 -16.23
C PRO A 426 12.72 27.97 -15.40
N ASN A 427 13.77 28.69 -15.86
CA ASN A 427 15.08 28.73 -15.18
C ASN A 427 15.01 29.28 -13.73
N GLU A 428 13.97 30.07 -13.42
CA GLU A 428 13.82 30.79 -12.14
C GLU A 428 13.22 29.93 -11.02
N MET A 429 12.63 28.76 -11.34
CA MET A 429 11.93 27.94 -10.33
C MET A 429 12.84 27.12 -9.39
N LEU A 430 14.15 27.06 -9.62
CA LEU A 430 15.07 26.28 -8.80
C LEU A 430 16.01 27.17 -7.94
N ALA A 431 15.77 28.46 -7.84
CA ALA A 431 16.59 29.40 -7.08
C ALA A 431 16.05 29.70 -5.67
N SER A 432 15.05 28.93 -5.18
CA SER A 432 14.47 29.13 -3.82
C SER A 432 14.67 27.91 -2.94
#